data_416380bbf1f11411571a0c08c957d336
#
_entry.id   416380bbf1f11411571a0c08c957d336
#
_cell.length_a   1.000
_cell.length_b   1.000
_cell.length_c   1.000
_cell.angle_alpha   90.00
_cell.angle_beta   90.00
_cell.angle_gamma   90.00
#
_symmetry.space_group_name_H-M   'P 1'
#
loop_
_entity.id
_entity.type
_entity.pdbx_description
1 polymer ?
#
loop_
_entity_poly.entity_id
_entity_poly.type
_entity_poly.pdbx_seq_one_letter_code
_entity_poly.pdbx_strand_id
1 'polypeptide(L)'
;MKKLLTATALVVVGFNRSVSFAKDDKAAAIRTVELIADKDNRFKLINGQQGPLELKAGETVKFRVTSHFGGEKARDGAVHSFVVRKLRDKGWSLRLYEGVQEFTLTAPPPGKYLIECTVECGPGHDDMSMKMVVAK
;
A
#
# COMPACT_ATOMS: atom_id res chain seq x y z
N MET A 1 3.22 49.81 74.29
CA MET A 1 3.60 49.89 72.90
C MET A 1 3.67 48.43 72.29
N LYS A 2 2.63 48.08 71.59
CA LYS A 2 2.57 46.72 70.93
C LYS A 2 2.91 46.93 69.48
N LYS A 3 4.04 46.30 69.01
CA LYS A 3 4.41 46.28 67.63
C LYS A 3 3.67 45.16 66.98
N LEU A 4 2.84 45.45 65.99
CA LEU A 4 2.17 44.49 65.11
C LEU A 4 3.15 44.11 63.99
N LEU A 5 3.53 42.85 63.91
CA LEU A 5 4.25 42.30 62.79
C LEU A 5 3.23 41.74 61.76
N THR A 6 3.14 42.39 60.65
CA THR A 6 2.38 41.88 59.48
C THR A 6 3.26 40.94 58.71
N ALA A 7 2.88 39.65 58.69
CA ALA A 7 3.51 38.64 57.82
C ALA A 7 2.86 38.72 56.46
N THR A 8 3.63 39.09 55.43
CA THR A 8 3.20 39.08 54.07
C THR A 8 3.45 37.66 53.51
N ALA A 9 2.38 36.95 53.25
CA ALA A 9 2.47 35.64 52.60
C ALA A 9 2.67 35.83 51.08
N LEU A 10 3.79 35.37 50.57
CA LEU A 10 4.11 35.34 49.13
C LEU A 10 3.44 34.10 48.52
N VAL A 11 2.39 34.28 47.72
CA VAL A 11 1.77 33.22 46.95
C VAL A 11 2.59 33.03 45.68
N VAL A 12 3.34 31.93 45.60
CA VAL A 12 4.02 31.52 44.37
C VAL A 12 3.01 30.76 43.52
N VAL A 13 2.47 31.44 42.50
CA VAL A 13 1.65 30.77 41.47
C VAL A 13 2.58 30.06 40.53
N GLY A 14 2.71 28.75 40.73
CA GLY A 14 3.43 27.87 39.80
C GLY A 14 2.66 27.73 38.49
N PHE A 15 3.15 28.34 37.42
CA PHE A 15 2.67 28.09 36.08
C PHE A 15 3.18 26.71 35.61
N ASN A 16 2.36 25.69 35.79
CA ASN A 16 2.57 24.41 35.08
C ASN A 16 2.29 24.62 33.59
N ARG A 17 3.32 24.88 32.80
CA ARG A 17 3.23 24.81 31.36
C ARG A 17 3.22 23.32 30.97
N SER A 18 2.03 22.77 30.78
CA SER A 18 1.88 21.50 30.07
C SER A 18 2.32 21.72 28.64
N VAL A 19 3.50 21.21 28.30
CA VAL A 19 3.96 21.15 26.91
C VAL A 19 3.18 20.02 26.25
N SER A 20 2.08 20.36 25.58
CA SER A 20 1.42 19.44 24.66
C SER A 20 2.33 19.23 23.46
N PHE A 21 2.99 18.08 23.40
CA PHE A 21 3.57 17.61 22.16
C PHE A 21 2.39 17.26 21.25
N ALA A 22 2.03 18.16 20.34
CA ALA A 22 1.21 17.81 19.20
C ALA A 22 2.02 16.77 18.41
N LYS A 23 1.62 15.49 18.46
CA LYS A 23 2.02 14.52 17.46
C LYS A 23 1.51 15.07 16.13
N ASP A 24 2.42 15.52 15.30
CA ASP A 24 2.14 15.69 13.88
C ASP A 24 1.90 14.28 13.29
N ASP A 25 0.71 13.75 13.51
CA ASP A 25 0.18 12.63 12.74
C ASP A 25 -0.17 13.16 11.34
N LYS A 26 0.85 13.58 10.60
CA LYS A 26 0.73 13.74 9.17
C LYS A 26 0.57 12.31 8.62
N ALA A 27 -0.69 11.87 8.51
CA ALA A 27 -1.02 10.61 7.85
C ALA A 27 -0.26 10.58 6.52
N ALA A 28 0.67 9.63 6.36
CA ALA A 28 1.43 9.51 5.13
C ALA A 28 0.42 9.36 3.98
N ALA A 29 0.47 10.25 2.98
CA ALA A 29 -0.42 10.19 1.83
C ALA A 29 -0.29 8.83 1.16
N ILE A 30 -1.43 8.14 0.95
CA ILE A 30 -1.47 6.85 0.27
C ILE A 30 -1.05 7.07 -1.18
N ARG A 31 0.04 6.44 -1.58
CA ARG A 31 0.53 6.47 -2.96
C ARG A 31 -0.35 5.58 -3.84
N THR A 32 -0.71 6.06 -5.02
CA THR A 32 -1.38 5.26 -6.03
C THR A 32 -0.37 4.72 -7.04
N VAL A 33 -0.45 3.43 -7.32
CA VAL A 33 0.30 2.76 -8.37
C VAL A 33 -0.67 2.28 -9.43
N GLU A 34 -0.47 2.70 -10.66
CA GLU A 34 -1.29 2.29 -11.80
C GLU A 34 -0.60 1.18 -12.58
N LEU A 35 -1.34 0.09 -12.79
CA LEU A 35 -0.90 -1.11 -13.48
C LEU A 35 -1.88 -1.51 -14.58
N ILE A 36 -1.37 -2.20 -15.56
CA ILE A 36 -2.16 -2.82 -16.62
C ILE A 36 -1.90 -4.33 -16.60
N ALA A 37 -2.96 -5.13 -16.48
CA ALA A 37 -2.97 -6.54 -16.79
C ALA A 37 -3.50 -6.68 -18.22
N ASP A 38 -2.59 -6.75 -19.18
CA ASP A 38 -2.90 -6.46 -20.57
C ASP A 38 -3.35 -7.68 -21.38
N LYS A 39 -3.90 -7.42 -22.56
CA LYS A 39 -4.41 -8.42 -23.50
C LYS A 39 -3.35 -9.40 -24.03
N ASP A 40 -2.08 -9.04 -23.92
CA ASP A 40 -0.94 -9.91 -24.27
C ASP A 40 -0.51 -10.81 -23.09
N ASN A 41 -1.32 -10.84 -22.02
CA ASN A 41 -1.05 -11.58 -20.79
C ASN A 41 0.29 -11.21 -20.17
N ARG A 42 0.49 -9.89 -19.98
CA ARG A 42 1.62 -9.29 -19.29
C ARG A 42 1.14 -8.23 -18.30
N PHE A 43 1.81 -8.15 -17.17
CA PHE A 43 1.69 -6.98 -16.29
C PHE A 43 2.61 -5.87 -16.78
N LYS A 44 2.09 -4.66 -16.80
CA LYS A 44 2.82 -3.45 -17.19
C LYS A 44 2.53 -2.33 -16.20
N LEU A 45 3.54 -1.52 -15.93
CA LEU A 45 3.34 -0.21 -15.32
C LEU A 45 2.65 0.71 -16.34
N ILE A 46 2.06 1.80 -15.86
CA ILE A 46 1.34 2.73 -16.74
C ILE A 46 2.20 3.30 -17.88
N ASN A 47 3.52 3.34 -17.69
CA ASN A 47 4.48 3.73 -18.73
C ASN A 47 4.81 2.61 -19.74
N GLY A 48 4.17 1.45 -19.63
CA GLY A 48 4.38 0.27 -20.50
C GLY A 48 5.55 -0.63 -20.09
N GLN A 49 6.33 -0.29 -19.07
CA GLN A 49 7.41 -1.14 -18.58
C GLN A 49 6.86 -2.36 -17.83
N GLN A 50 7.53 -3.49 -17.91
CA GLN A 50 7.15 -4.74 -17.23
C GLN A 50 7.75 -4.86 -15.81
N GLY A 51 8.02 -3.76 -15.17
CA GLY A 51 8.59 -3.69 -13.85
C GLY A 51 10.10 -3.41 -13.84
N PRO A 52 10.79 -3.55 -12.66
CA PRO A 52 10.17 -3.97 -11.40
C PRO A 52 9.21 -2.94 -10.81
N LEU A 53 8.21 -3.43 -10.09
CA LEU A 53 7.43 -2.59 -9.19
C LEU A 53 8.25 -2.33 -7.93
N GLU A 54 8.42 -1.06 -7.57
CA GLU A 54 9.22 -0.65 -6.40
C GLU A 54 8.32 -0.11 -5.29
N LEU A 55 8.43 -0.66 -4.10
CA LEU A 55 7.70 -0.26 -2.89
C LEU A 55 8.66 -0.01 -1.74
N LYS A 56 8.19 0.70 -0.72
CA LYS A 56 8.86 0.80 0.59
C LYS A 56 8.19 -0.13 1.59
N ALA A 57 8.96 -0.78 2.44
CA ALA A 57 8.45 -1.68 3.46
C ALA A 57 7.42 -0.99 4.36
N GLY A 58 6.27 -1.64 4.55
CA GLY A 58 5.20 -1.16 5.42
C GLY A 58 4.36 0.00 4.86
N GLU A 59 4.69 0.54 3.67
CA GLU A 59 3.83 1.57 3.07
C GLU A 59 2.47 0.99 2.67
N THR A 60 1.43 1.81 2.81
CA THR A 60 0.10 1.49 2.27
C THR A 60 -0.01 2.07 0.86
N VAL A 61 -0.31 1.22 -0.10
CA VAL A 61 -0.37 1.57 -1.53
C VAL A 61 -1.75 1.25 -2.07
N LYS A 62 -2.33 2.20 -2.77
CA LYS A 62 -3.52 1.98 -3.59
C LYS A 62 -3.06 1.52 -4.97
N PHE A 63 -3.47 0.34 -5.37
CA PHE A 63 -3.30 -0.15 -6.73
C PHE A 63 -4.55 0.15 -7.54
N ARG A 64 -4.35 0.72 -8.71
CA ARG A 64 -5.37 0.91 -9.73
C ARG A 64 -4.98 0.06 -10.93
N VAL A 65 -5.69 -1.04 -11.14
CA VAL A 65 -5.36 -2.02 -12.18
C VAL A 65 -6.41 -1.98 -13.28
N THR A 66 -5.96 -1.72 -14.49
CA THR A 66 -6.77 -1.87 -15.69
C THR A 66 -6.50 -3.25 -16.28
N SER A 67 -7.53 -4.06 -16.40
CA SER A 67 -7.41 -5.43 -16.91
C SER A 67 -8.12 -5.59 -18.26
N HIS A 68 -7.44 -6.24 -19.19
CA HIS A 68 -7.94 -6.55 -20.51
C HIS A 68 -8.00 -8.06 -20.72
N PHE A 69 -9.03 -8.51 -21.41
CA PHE A 69 -9.19 -9.91 -21.78
C PHE A 69 -8.02 -10.41 -22.64
N GLY A 70 -7.41 -11.51 -22.25
CA GLY A 70 -6.20 -12.09 -22.88
C GLY A 70 -6.44 -13.37 -23.69
N GLY A 71 -7.72 -13.71 -23.94
CA GLY A 71 -8.10 -14.89 -24.75
C GLY A 71 -8.89 -15.94 -23.96
N GLU A 72 -8.67 -16.08 -22.66
CA GLU A 72 -9.38 -17.00 -21.78
C GLU A 72 -9.79 -16.30 -20.48
N LYS A 73 -10.78 -16.84 -19.81
CA LYS A 73 -11.23 -16.38 -18.49
C LYS A 73 -11.70 -17.53 -17.62
N ALA A 74 -11.61 -17.33 -16.33
CA ALA A 74 -12.11 -18.28 -15.35
C ALA A 74 -13.65 -18.35 -15.35
N ARG A 75 -14.20 -19.39 -14.71
CA ARG A 75 -15.65 -19.58 -14.58
C ARG A 75 -16.37 -18.41 -13.91
N ASP A 76 -15.71 -17.74 -12.98
CA ASP A 76 -16.24 -16.57 -12.28
C ASP A 76 -16.10 -15.26 -13.08
N GLY A 77 -15.55 -15.34 -14.31
CA GLY A 77 -15.35 -14.21 -15.20
C GLY A 77 -14.03 -13.46 -15.00
N ALA A 78 -13.17 -13.89 -14.08
CA ALA A 78 -11.86 -13.28 -13.91
C ALA A 78 -11.01 -13.50 -15.17
N VAL A 79 -10.42 -12.42 -15.67
CA VAL A 79 -9.56 -12.44 -16.86
C VAL A 79 -8.08 -12.58 -16.48
N HIS A 80 -7.72 -12.17 -15.26
CA HIS A 80 -6.39 -12.31 -14.67
C HIS A 80 -6.50 -12.47 -13.15
N SER A 81 -5.36 -12.60 -12.50
CA SER A 81 -5.23 -12.42 -11.06
C SER A 81 -3.93 -11.68 -10.73
N PHE A 82 -3.89 -11.09 -9.54
CA PHE A 82 -2.74 -10.36 -9.01
C PHE A 82 -2.35 -11.04 -7.70
N VAL A 83 -1.33 -11.87 -7.73
CA VAL A 83 -1.01 -12.76 -6.61
C VAL A 83 0.47 -12.72 -6.29
N VAL A 84 0.81 -12.51 -5.02
CA VAL A 84 2.11 -12.84 -4.47
C VAL A 84 1.92 -14.06 -3.57
N ARG A 85 2.37 -15.24 -4.01
CA ARG A 85 2.05 -16.53 -3.37
C ARG A 85 2.38 -16.59 -1.90
N LYS A 86 3.53 -16.01 -1.50
CA LYS A 86 3.99 -15.97 -0.10
C LYS A 86 3.17 -15.04 0.80
N LEU A 87 2.33 -14.19 0.22
CA LEU A 87 1.59 -13.13 0.90
C LEU A 87 0.09 -13.25 0.73
N ARG A 88 -0.42 -14.43 0.35
CA ARG A 88 -1.86 -14.64 0.15
C ARG A 88 -2.67 -14.34 1.41
N ASP A 89 -2.18 -14.75 2.57
CA ASP A 89 -2.75 -14.50 3.88
C ASP A 89 -2.71 -13.02 4.31
N LYS A 90 -1.94 -12.20 3.60
CA LYS A 90 -1.82 -10.75 3.79
C LYS A 90 -2.62 -9.93 2.77
N GLY A 91 -3.52 -10.56 2.03
CA GLY A 91 -4.37 -9.90 1.05
C GLY A 91 -3.78 -9.79 -0.37
N TRP A 92 -2.57 -10.30 -0.60
CA TRP A 92 -1.93 -10.30 -1.92
C TRP A 92 -2.40 -11.48 -2.79
N SER A 93 -3.71 -11.61 -2.94
CA SER A 93 -4.34 -12.62 -3.77
C SER A 93 -5.69 -12.12 -4.27
N LEU A 94 -5.68 -11.46 -5.41
CA LEU A 94 -6.81 -10.74 -5.97
C LEU A 94 -7.17 -11.26 -7.34
N ARG A 95 -8.45 -11.36 -7.61
CA ARG A 95 -8.97 -11.70 -8.94
C ARG A 95 -9.24 -10.41 -9.71
N LEU A 96 -8.85 -10.38 -10.96
CA LEU A 96 -8.99 -9.24 -11.83
C LEU A 96 -10.04 -9.52 -12.91
N TYR A 97 -10.99 -8.62 -13.01
CA TYR A 97 -12.03 -8.65 -14.01
C TYR A 97 -11.79 -7.57 -15.07
N GLU A 98 -12.35 -7.72 -16.23
CA GLU A 98 -12.17 -6.74 -17.30
C GLU A 98 -12.63 -5.35 -16.85
N GLY A 99 -11.83 -4.34 -17.14
CA GLY A 99 -12.03 -2.97 -16.68
C GLY A 99 -11.05 -2.54 -15.60
N VAL A 100 -11.45 -1.55 -14.81
CA VAL A 100 -10.62 -0.94 -13.76
C VAL A 100 -11.05 -1.40 -12.38
N GLN A 101 -10.09 -1.86 -11.58
CA GLN A 101 -10.30 -2.18 -10.16
C GLN A 101 -9.29 -1.43 -9.30
N GLU A 102 -9.74 -1.02 -8.13
CA GLU A 102 -8.87 -0.40 -7.12
C GLU A 102 -8.85 -1.25 -5.86
N PHE A 103 -7.69 -1.42 -5.27
CA PHE A 103 -7.49 -2.09 -4.01
C PHE A 103 -6.28 -1.54 -3.27
N THR A 104 -6.30 -1.65 -1.96
CA THR A 104 -5.25 -1.11 -1.11
C THR A 104 -4.54 -2.25 -0.39
N LEU A 105 -3.20 -2.28 -0.49
CA LEU A 105 -2.36 -3.28 0.15
C LEU A 105 -1.24 -2.61 0.94
N THR A 106 -0.81 -3.28 2.00
CA THR A 106 0.40 -2.90 2.74
C THR A 106 1.61 -3.65 2.16
N ALA A 107 2.66 -2.90 1.86
CA ALA A 107 3.91 -3.48 1.36
C ALA A 107 4.53 -4.42 2.40
N PRO A 108 5.03 -5.58 1.98
CA PRO A 108 5.65 -6.55 2.88
C PRO A 108 7.03 -6.06 3.37
N PRO A 109 7.70 -6.84 4.24
CA PRO A 109 9.08 -6.57 4.61
C PRO A 109 10.02 -6.42 3.42
N PRO A 110 11.20 -5.78 3.59
CA PRO A 110 12.18 -5.63 2.52
C PRO A 110 12.55 -6.96 1.86
N GLY A 111 12.65 -6.97 0.54
CA GLY A 111 12.98 -8.16 -0.22
C GLY A 111 12.53 -8.12 -1.67
N LYS A 112 12.69 -9.26 -2.34
CA LYS A 112 12.26 -9.46 -3.72
C LYS A 112 11.09 -10.44 -3.74
N TYR A 113 10.06 -10.06 -4.47
CA TYR A 113 8.81 -10.79 -4.60
C TYR A 113 8.44 -10.93 -6.06
N LEU A 114 7.54 -11.85 -6.37
CA LEU A 114 6.98 -12.04 -7.69
C LEU A 114 5.46 -11.88 -7.63
N ILE A 115 4.94 -10.99 -8.45
CA ILE A 115 3.51 -10.87 -8.73
C ILE A 115 3.22 -11.79 -9.90
N GLU A 116 2.24 -12.68 -9.77
CA GLU A 116 1.90 -13.69 -10.76
C GLU A 116 0.41 -13.67 -11.07
N CYS A 117 0.06 -14.04 -12.30
CA CYS A 117 -1.29 -14.43 -12.67
C CYS A 117 -1.45 -15.94 -12.45
N THR A 118 -2.48 -16.32 -11.71
CA THR A 118 -2.83 -17.73 -11.42
C THR A 118 -4.14 -18.16 -12.07
N VAL A 119 -4.73 -17.28 -12.87
CA VAL A 119 -5.90 -17.56 -13.72
C VAL A 119 -5.40 -17.94 -15.09
N GLU A 120 -5.91 -19.04 -15.65
CA GLU A 120 -5.69 -19.37 -17.05
C GLU A 120 -6.26 -18.25 -17.91
N CYS A 121 -5.40 -17.38 -18.42
CA CYS A 121 -5.80 -16.14 -19.08
C CYS A 121 -5.56 -16.12 -20.59
N GLY A 122 -4.93 -17.17 -21.12
CA GLY A 122 -4.67 -17.34 -22.54
C GLY A 122 -3.20 -17.41 -22.91
N PRO A 123 -2.85 -17.23 -24.17
CA PRO A 123 -1.46 -17.31 -24.66
C PRO A 123 -0.54 -16.34 -23.92
N GLY A 124 0.57 -16.83 -23.39
CA GLY A 124 1.52 -16.05 -22.59
C GLY A 124 1.28 -16.09 -21.09
N HIS A 125 0.24 -16.80 -20.64
CA HIS A 125 -0.08 -16.95 -19.20
C HIS A 125 1.12 -17.40 -18.36
N ASP A 126 1.88 -18.38 -18.82
CA ASP A 126 3.02 -18.93 -18.07
C ASP A 126 4.11 -17.91 -17.76
N ASP A 127 4.21 -16.86 -18.57
CA ASP A 127 5.16 -15.77 -18.39
C ASP A 127 4.54 -14.51 -17.78
N MET A 128 3.25 -14.55 -17.39
CA MET A 128 2.55 -13.39 -16.82
C MET A 128 2.97 -13.18 -15.38
N SER A 129 4.05 -12.49 -15.21
CA SER A 129 4.59 -12.11 -13.90
C SER A 129 5.27 -10.73 -13.94
N MET A 130 5.42 -10.13 -12.75
CA MET A 130 6.14 -8.89 -12.56
C MET A 130 6.97 -8.98 -11.29
N LYS A 131 8.25 -8.62 -11.37
CA LYS A 131 9.10 -8.49 -10.19
C LYS A 131 8.66 -7.32 -9.33
N MET A 132 8.64 -7.54 -8.03
CA MET A 132 8.42 -6.49 -7.03
C MET A 132 9.61 -6.42 -6.09
N VAL A 133 10.17 -5.23 -5.92
CA VAL A 133 11.28 -4.97 -5.00
C VAL A 133 10.78 -4.06 -3.89
N VAL A 134 10.96 -4.51 -2.66
CA VAL A 134 10.60 -3.74 -1.47
C VAL A 134 11.88 -3.30 -0.77
N ALA A 135 12.08 -1.98 -0.70
CA ALA A 135 13.18 -1.35 0.00
C ALA A 135 12.84 -1.11 1.49
N LYS A 136 13.87 -0.86 2.29
CA LYS A 136 13.75 -0.49 3.72
C LYS A 136 13.07 0.87 3.88
#